data_9b341b0d1364c4c20b538c1c69b001fd
#
_entry.id   9b341b0d1364c4c20b538c1c69b001fd
#
_cell.length_a   1.000
_cell.length_b   1.000
_cell.length_c   1.000
_cell.angle_alpha   90.00
_cell.angle_beta   90.00
_cell.angle_gamma   90.00
#
_symmetry.space_group_name_H-M   'P 1'
#
loop_
_entity.id
_entity.type
_entity.pdbx_description
1 polymer ?
#
loop_
_entity_poly.entity_id
_entity_poly.type
_entity_poly.pdbx_seq_one_letter_code
_entity_poly.pdbx_strand_id
1 'polypeptide(L)'
;QGYPDYAEPGKILALSDGQAKELNVSDGSADTLSEALALYSLGDAPLTYVDKDWRDDVVGILQNPYVRTIFVALIIAALLAEIKMAGIGAGIATAFVFGGLLLLSGNESLADGLKIVAAFLVSLLCIGLELASPGVGIFGLAGVVLLFGSLFFMLGATYEAVYILAGGTVLAIILFYVVGKHLPKSRLFEKLTLKNRSTKEKGYTAQADYSKYLYERGKTITILRPSGTIRIGKERVDAVANGTFIGRDVIVRVVKVEGSRVVVEPEPERHPKP
;
A
#
# COMPACT_ATOMS: atom_id res chain seq x y z
N GLN A 1 42.74 -28.87 -4.97
CA GLN A 1 44.19 -28.66 -4.75
C GLN A 1 44.37 -27.14 -4.68
N GLY A 2 44.90 -26.62 -3.56
CA GLY A 2 45.26 -25.23 -3.44
C GLY A 2 46.63 -24.96 -4.04
N TYR A 3 46.89 -23.72 -4.45
CA TYR A 3 48.20 -23.24 -4.89
C TYR A 3 48.78 -22.35 -3.79
N PRO A 4 49.35 -22.95 -2.70
CA PRO A 4 49.73 -22.20 -1.49
C PRO A 4 50.84 -21.18 -1.74
N ASP A 5 51.64 -21.38 -2.79
CA ASP A 5 52.75 -20.49 -3.17
C ASP A 5 52.25 -19.21 -3.90
N TYR A 6 51.01 -19.20 -4.37
CA TYR A 6 50.44 -18.12 -5.19
C TYR A 6 49.22 -17.45 -4.56
N ALA A 7 48.46 -18.14 -3.69
CA ALA A 7 47.34 -17.57 -2.97
C ALA A 7 47.06 -18.29 -1.64
N GLU A 8 46.71 -17.56 -0.61
CA GLU A 8 46.24 -18.10 0.65
C GLU A 8 44.88 -18.79 0.47
N PRO A 9 44.58 -19.84 1.25
CA PRO A 9 43.28 -20.51 1.21
C PRO A 9 42.14 -19.52 1.41
N GLY A 10 41.15 -19.53 0.51
CA GLY A 10 39.98 -18.62 0.54
C GLY A 10 40.17 -17.25 -0.11
N LYS A 11 41.37 -16.96 -0.67
CA LYS A 11 41.60 -15.76 -1.49
C LYS A 11 41.55 -16.09 -2.97
N ILE A 12 41.28 -15.07 -3.81
CA ILE A 12 41.27 -15.17 -5.26
C ILE A 12 42.72 -15.40 -5.73
N LEU A 13 42.93 -16.42 -6.56
CA LEU A 13 44.18 -16.68 -7.22
C LEU A 13 44.42 -15.65 -8.33
N ALA A 14 45.39 -14.77 -8.18
CA ALA A 14 45.82 -13.80 -9.18
C ALA A 14 47.19 -14.23 -9.70
N LEU A 15 47.29 -14.52 -10.98
CA LEU A 15 48.51 -14.98 -11.63
C LEU A 15 48.98 -13.98 -12.69
N SER A 16 50.27 -13.76 -12.82
CA SER A 16 50.82 -13.14 -14.02
C SER A 16 50.76 -14.14 -15.19
N ASP A 17 50.93 -13.64 -16.40
CA ASP A 17 50.94 -14.48 -17.62
C ASP A 17 51.99 -15.61 -17.55
N GLY A 18 53.21 -15.31 -17.10
CA GLY A 18 54.27 -16.29 -16.90
C GLY A 18 53.89 -17.35 -15.86
N GLN A 19 53.34 -16.95 -14.73
CA GLN A 19 52.86 -17.88 -13.67
C GLN A 19 51.71 -18.75 -14.17
N ALA A 20 50.78 -18.17 -14.95
CA ALA A 20 49.66 -18.93 -15.51
C ALA A 20 50.14 -20.00 -16.50
N LYS A 21 51.20 -19.71 -17.28
CA LYS A 21 51.84 -20.65 -18.18
C LYS A 21 52.59 -21.75 -17.42
N GLU A 22 53.35 -21.39 -16.39
CA GLU A 22 54.08 -22.34 -15.54
C GLU A 22 53.15 -23.34 -14.85
N LEU A 23 52.00 -22.87 -14.41
CA LEU A 23 50.97 -23.70 -13.77
C LEU A 23 50.06 -24.42 -14.76
N ASN A 24 50.27 -24.30 -16.07
CA ASN A 24 49.44 -24.86 -17.13
C ASN A 24 47.95 -24.41 -17.01
N VAL A 25 47.71 -23.21 -16.52
CA VAL A 25 46.38 -22.56 -16.49
C VAL A 25 46.13 -21.78 -17.79
N SER A 26 47.24 -21.38 -18.48
CA SER A 26 47.19 -20.73 -19.78
C SER A 26 47.92 -21.61 -20.82
N ASP A 27 47.36 -21.70 -22.02
CA ASP A 27 47.94 -22.45 -23.13
C ASP A 27 49.17 -21.75 -23.75
N GLY A 28 49.31 -20.45 -23.54
CA GLY A 28 50.40 -19.65 -24.06
C GLY A 28 50.36 -18.20 -23.54
N SER A 29 51.40 -17.48 -23.94
CA SER A 29 51.58 -16.05 -23.67
C SER A 29 51.90 -15.34 -24.98
N ALA A 30 51.35 -14.17 -25.23
CA ALA A 30 51.58 -13.38 -26.43
C ALA A 30 51.57 -11.88 -26.08
N ASP A 31 52.48 -11.11 -26.65
CA ASP A 31 52.59 -9.68 -26.44
C ASP A 31 51.62 -8.87 -27.31
N THR A 32 51.14 -9.47 -28.41
CA THR A 32 50.23 -8.83 -29.36
C THR A 32 49.06 -9.72 -29.74
N LEU A 33 47.95 -9.13 -30.18
CA LEU A 33 46.76 -9.86 -30.66
C LEU A 33 47.13 -10.73 -31.87
N SER A 34 47.96 -10.24 -32.78
CA SER A 34 48.44 -11.01 -33.97
C SER A 34 49.25 -12.24 -33.59
N GLU A 35 50.08 -12.14 -32.56
CA GLU A 35 50.85 -13.27 -32.03
C GLU A 35 49.92 -14.29 -31.35
N ALA A 36 48.97 -13.81 -30.55
CA ALA A 36 47.97 -14.69 -29.96
C ALA A 36 47.13 -15.44 -31.01
N LEU A 37 46.72 -14.77 -32.07
CA LEU A 37 46.00 -15.40 -33.18
C LEU A 37 46.85 -16.42 -33.93
N ALA A 38 48.18 -16.13 -34.11
CA ALA A 38 49.11 -17.06 -34.74
C ALA A 38 49.28 -18.35 -33.95
N LEU A 39 49.28 -18.29 -32.59
CA LEU A 39 49.31 -19.48 -31.72
C LEU A 39 48.16 -20.45 -32.00
N TYR A 40 47.01 -19.95 -32.40
CA TYR A 40 45.80 -20.73 -32.70
C TYR A 40 45.56 -20.92 -34.21
N SER A 41 46.57 -20.65 -35.06
CA SER A 41 46.46 -20.75 -36.53
C SER A 41 45.35 -19.86 -37.12
N LEU A 42 45.07 -18.74 -36.48
CA LEU A 42 44.05 -17.75 -36.89
C LEU A 42 44.67 -16.46 -37.43
N GLY A 43 45.99 -16.45 -37.74
CA GLY A 43 46.70 -15.25 -38.18
C GLY A 43 46.13 -14.58 -39.43
N ASP A 44 45.55 -15.38 -40.35
CA ASP A 44 44.92 -14.89 -41.58
C ASP A 44 43.40 -14.69 -41.48
N ALA A 45 42.83 -14.88 -40.27
CA ALA A 45 41.40 -14.70 -40.07
C ALA A 45 40.98 -13.22 -40.14
N PRO A 46 39.86 -12.88 -40.80
CA PRO A 46 39.36 -11.50 -40.82
C PRO A 46 38.95 -11.05 -39.42
N LEU A 47 39.59 -10.00 -38.91
CA LEU A 47 39.24 -9.41 -37.64
C LEU A 47 38.04 -8.46 -37.78
N THR A 48 36.98 -8.76 -37.05
CA THR A 48 35.85 -7.86 -36.95
C THR A 48 35.87 -7.24 -35.54
N TYR A 49 36.06 -5.93 -35.46
CA TYR A 49 35.96 -5.21 -34.21
C TYR A 49 34.49 -4.89 -33.94
N VAL A 50 34.00 -5.31 -32.79
CA VAL A 50 32.68 -4.95 -32.32
C VAL A 50 32.88 -3.73 -31.43
N ASP A 51 32.59 -2.55 -31.98
CA ASP A 51 32.64 -1.30 -31.22
C ASP A 51 31.43 -1.27 -30.25
N LYS A 52 31.71 -0.73 -29.07
CA LYS A 52 30.67 -0.53 -28.07
C LYS A 52 29.66 0.51 -28.59
N ASP A 53 28.40 0.12 -28.69
CA ASP A 53 27.31 1.03 -29.07
C ASP A 53 26.73 1.72 -27.80
N TRP A 54 26.11 2.89 -27.99
CA TRP A 54 25.39 3.58 -26.93
C TRP A 54 24.39 2.67 -26.18
N ARG A 55 23.87 1.65 -26.85
CA ARG A 55 22.99 0.65 -26.26
C ARG A 55 23.69 -0.15 -25.17
N ASP A 56 24.95 -0.54 -25.39
CA ASP A 56 25.75 -1.29 -24.42
C ASP A 56 25.98 -0.47 -23.16
N ASP A 57 26.19 0.84 -23.31
CA ASP A 57 26.35 1.75 -22.17
C ASP A 57 25.05 1.89 -21.38
N VAL A 58 23.90 2.00 -22.06
CA VAL A 58 22.58 2.06 -21.41
C VAL A 58 22.30 0.74 -20.66
N VAL A 59 22.52 -0.40 -21.31
CA VAL A 59 22.34 -1.71 -20.67
C VAL A 59 23.27 -1.83 -19.46
N GLY A 60 24.54 -1.41 -19.58
CA GLY A 60 25.50 -1.41 -18.48
C GLY A 60 25.02 -0.58 -17.27
N ILE A 61 24.44 0.59 -17.52
CA ILE A 61 23.82 1.41 -16.45
C ILE A 61 22.63 0.67 -15.83
N LEU A 62 21.74 0.11 -16.64
CA LEU A 62 20.57 -0.62 -16.17
C LEU A 62 20.92 -1.90 -15.40
N GLN A 63 22.07 -2.51 -15.70
CA GLN A 63 22.57 -3.70 -14.99
C GLN A 63 23.27 -3.37 -13.66
N ASN A 64 23.56 -2.09 -13.39
CA ASN A 64 24.21 -1.70 -12.16
C ASN A 64 23.31 -2.02 -10.95
N PRO A 65 23.81 -2.75 -9.92
CA PRO A 65 23.00 -3.16 -8.75
C PRO A 65 22.35 -2.01 -8.01
N TYR A 66 23.02 -0.86 -7.91
CA TYR A 66 22.47 0.33 -7.25
C TYR A 66 21.29 0.92 -8.05
N VAL A 67 21.40 0.96 -9.39
CA VAL A 67 20.32 1.43 -10.27
C VAL A 67 19.11 0.50 -10.16
N ARG A 68 19.34 -0.82 -10.21
CA ARG A 68 18.30 -1.84 -10.02
C ARG A 68 17.62 -1.71 -8.65
N THR A 69 18.39 -1.47 -7.59
CA THR A 69 17.84 -1.23 -6.24
C THR A 69 16.93 -0.01 -6.20
N ILE A 70 17.34 1.08 -6.86
CA ILE A 70 16.51 2.30 -6.97
C ILE A 70 15.23 2.01 -7.76
N PHE A 71 15.29 1.27 -8.86
CA PHE A 71 14.09 0.93 -9.65
C PHE A 71 13.11 0.08 -8.85
N VAL A 72 13.59 -0.96 -8.15
CA VAL A 72 12.76 -1.74 -7.23
C VAL A 72 12.12 -0.85 -6.16
N ALA A 73 12.90 0.06 -5.59
CA ALA A 73 12.38 0.99 -4.59
C ALA A 73 11.30 1.91 -5.15
N LEU A 74 11.47 2.42 -6.37
CA LEU A 74 10.48 3.28 -7.03
C LEU A 74 9.20 2.52 -7.38
N ILE A 75 9.31 1.26 -7.86
CA ILE A 75 8.16 0.39 -8.12
C ILE A 75 7.33 0.20 -6.84
N ILE A 76 7.99 -0.24 -5.76
CA ILE A 76 7.29 -0.54 -4.50
C ILE A 76 6.75 0.74 -3.87
N ALA A 77 7.52 1.83 -3.83
CA ALA A 77 7.08 3.11 -3.27
C ALA A 77 5.90 3.70 -4.05
N ALA A 78 5.90 3.58 -5.39
CA ALA A 78 4.81 4.02 -6.24
C ALA A 78 3.52 3.22 -5.99
N LEU A 79 3.62 1.90 -5.83
CA LEU A 79 2.47 1.06 -5.48
C LEU A 79 1.94 1.36 -4.08
N LEU A 80 2.82 1.61 -3.09
CA LEU A 80 2.40 2.05 -1.75
C LEU A 80 1.71 3.43 -1.79
N ALA A 81 2.21 4.33 -2.63
CA ALA A 81 1.57 5.64 -2.85
C ALA A 81 0.20 5.50 -3.52
N GLU A 82 0.05 4.58 -4.48
CA GLU A 82 -1.22 4.26 -5.13
C GLU A 82 -2.27 3.78 -4.11
N ILE A 83 -1.87 2.87 -3.21
CA ILE A 83 -2.72 2.41 -2.10
C ILE A 83 -3.20 3.59 -1.25
N LYS A 84 -2.31 4.53 -0.93
CA LYS A 84 -2.64 5.71 -0.12
C LYS A 84 -3.56 6.69 -0.84
N MET A 85 -3.36 6.89 -2.13
CA MET A 85 -4.15 7.82 -2.97
C MET A 85 -5.45 7.22 -3.48
N ALA A 86 -5.70 5.92 -3.21
CA ALA A 86 -6.87 5.13 -3.64
C ALA A 86 -7.10 5.13 -5.17
N GLY A 87 -6.08 4.75 -5.91
CA GLY A 87 -6.26 4.28 -7.27
C GLY A 87 -6.45 5.39 -8.32
N ILE A 88 -5.49 6.32 -8.42
CA ILE A 88 -5.42 7.26 -9.56
C ILE A 88 -4.78 6.58 -10.79
N GLY A 89 -4.09 5.43 -10.59
CA GLY A 89 -3.37 4.70 -11.65
C GLY A 89 -1.93 5.18 -11.86
N ALA A 90 -1.52 6.28 -11.25
CA ALA A 90 -0.17 6.84 -11.45
C ALA A 90 0.93 5.93 -10.90
N GLY A 91 0.70 5.30 -9.75
CA GLY A 91 1.65 4.37 -9.16
C GLY A 91 1.79 3.09 -9.99
N ILE A 92 0.69 2.57 -10.52
CA ILE A 92 0.70 1.42 -11.43
C ILE A 92 1.45 1.76 -12.72
N ALA A 93 1.23 2.94 -13.31
CA ALA A 93 1.95 3.40 -14.49
C ALA A 93 3.46 3.54 -14.21
N THR A 94 3.84 4.10 -13.06
CA THR A 94 5.22 4.20 -12.63
C THR A 94 5.87 2.82 -12.47
N ALA A 95 5.18 1.87 -11.81
CA ALA A 95 5.64 0.50 -11.67
C ALA A 95 5.83 -0.19 -13.02
N PHE A 96 4.93 0.05 -13.98
CA PHE A 96 5.05 -0.48 -15.33
C PHE A 96 6.30 0.04 -16.07
N VAL A 97 6.57 1.34 -15.99
CA VAL A 97 7.75 1.94 -16.63
C VAL A 97 9.05 1.39 -16.04
N PHE A 98 9.21 1.41 -14.72
CA PHE A 98 10.44 0.93 -14.08
C PHE A 98 10.57 -0.60 -14.15
N GLY A 99 9.47 -1.35 -14.13
CA GLY A 99 9.47 -2.79 -14.39
C GLY A 99 9.92 -3.11 -15.82
N GLY A 100 9.48 -2.34 -16.81
CA GLY A 100 9.95 -2.45 -18.18
C GLY A 100 11.45 -2.17 -18.31
N LEU A 101 11.98 -1.16 -17.62
CA LEU A 101 13.43 -0.87 -17.60
C LEU A 101 14.23 -2.00 -16.93
N LEU A 102 13.73 -2.60 -15.85
CA LEU A 102 14.35 -3.76 -15.23
C LEU A 102 14.39 -4.96 -16.18
N LEU A 103 13.32 -5.20 -16.94
CA LEU A 103 13.28 -6.28 -17.93
C LEU A 103 14.32 -6.07 -19.02
N LEU A 104 14.49 -4.83 -19.52
CA LEU A 104 15.50 -4.50 -20.52
C LEU A 104 16.94 -4.72 -20.02
N SER A 105 17.15 -4.74 -18.71
CA SER A 105 18.43 -5.01 -18.08
C SER A 105 18.74 -6.51 -17.93
N GLY A 106 17.78 -7.40 -18.17
CA GLY A 106 17.93 -8.84 -18.06
C GLY A 106 18.53 -9.46 -19.31
N ASN A 107 19.13 -10.64 -19.14
CA ASN A 107 19.68 -11.45 -20.24
C ASN A 107 18.79 -12.68 -20.54
N GLU A 108 17.49 -12.59 -20.18
CA GLU A 108 16.55 -13.69 -20.33
C GLU A 108 16.24 -13.98 -21.80
N SER A 109 15.93 -15.24 -22.09
CA SER A 109 15.41 -15.60 -23.41
C SER A 109 14.08 -14.86 -23.66
N LEU A 110 13.73 -14.61 -24.92
CA LEU A 110 12.46 -13.96 -25.27
C LEU A 110 11.25 -14.69 -24.66
N ALA A 111 11.28 -16.03 -24.66
CA ALA A 111 10.20 -16.85 -24.12
C ALA A 111 10.06 -16.72 -22.60
N ASP A 112 11.17 -16.67 -21.88
CA ASP A 112 11.16 -16.51 -20.42
C ASP A 112 10.85 -15.07 -20.03
N GLY A 113 11.39 -14.09 -20.76
CA GLY A 113 11.04 -12.69 -20.60
C GLY A 113 9.53 -12.44 -20.73
N LEU A 114 8.86 -13.06 -21.69
CA LEU A 114 7.41 -12.94 -21.86
C LEU A 114 6.63 -13.52 -20.65
N LYS A 115 7.06 -14.65 -20.09
CA LYS A 115 6.44 -15.23 -18.87
C LYS A 115 6.61 -14.31 -17.66
N ILE A 116 7.81 -13.75 -17.51
CA ILE A 116 8.11 -12.82 -16.41
C ILE A 116 7.26 -11.55 -16.53
N VAL A 117 7.15 -10.98 -17.73
CA VAL A 117 6.25 -9.83 -18.01
C VAL A 117 4.82 -10.17 -17.69
N ALA A 118 4.33 -11.33 -18.16
CA ALA A 118 2.96 -11.74 -17.88
C ALA A 118 2.69 -11.85 -16.37
N ALA A 119 3.61 -12.46 -15.60
CA ALA A 119 3.50 -12.56 -14.15
C ALA A 119 3.50 -11.17 -13.49
N PHE A 120 4.35 -10.26 -13.95
CA PHE A 120 4.40 -8.88 -13.47
C PHE A 120 3.10 -8.12 -13.76
N LEU A 121 2.56 -8.21 -14.97
CA LEU A 121 1.29 -7.58 -15.34
C LEU A 121 0.11 -8.14 -14.54
N VAL A 122 0.08 -9.46 -14.34
CA VAL A 122 -0.92 -10.11 -13.49
C VAL A 122 -0.80 -9.63 -12.05
N SER A 123 0.42 -9.42 -11.54
CA SER A 123 0.62 -8.87 -10.19
C SER A 123 0.01 -7.48 -10.05
N LEU A 124 0.27 -6.59 -11.02
CA LEU A 124 -0.29 -5.24 -11.04
C LEU A 124 -1.82 -5.25 -11.17
N LEU A 125 -2.35 -6.17 -11.98
CA LEU A 125 -3.80 -6.37 -12.11
C LEU A 125 -4.42 -6.82 -10.79
N CYS A 126 -3.82 -7.81 -10.11
CA CYS A 126 -4.30 -8.28 -8.82
C CYS A 126 -4.29 -7.17 -7.75
N ILE A 127 -3.20 -6.39 -7.67
CA ILE A 127 -3.11 -5.24 -6.77
C ILE A 127 -4.20 -4.20 -7.13
N GLY A 128 -4.37 -3.91 -8.42
CA GLY A 128 -5.40 -2.98 -8.90
C GLY A 128 -6.82 -3.44 -8.56
N LEU A 129 -7.13 -4.73 -8.71
CA LEU A 129 -8.44 -5.31 -8.36
C LEU A 129 -8.71 -5.21 -6.85
N GLU A 130 -7.72 -5.49 -6.00
CA GLU A 130 -7.87 -5.32 -4.55
C GLU A 130 -8.14 -3.86 -4.17
N LEU A 131 -7.50 -2.90 -4.84
CA LEU A 131 -7.73 -1.48 -4.61
C LEU A 131 -9.10 -1.00 -5.10
N ALA A 132 -9.57 -1.55 -6.23
CA ALA A 132 -10.87 -1.20 -6.81
C ALA A 132 -12.04 -1.83 -6.03
N SER A 133 -11.86 -3.01 -5.49
CA SER A 133 -12.88 -3.76 -4.74
C SER A 133 -12.27 -4.36 -3.47
N PRO A 134 -12.06 -3.56 -2.42
CA PRO A 134 -11.48 -4.04 -1.18
C PRO A 134 -12.31 -5.18 -0.59
N GLY A 135 -11.73 -6.37 -0.55
CA GLY A 135 -12.41 -7.58 -0.14
C GLY A 135 -11.66 -8.37 0.93
N VAL A 136 -11.42 -9.62 0.65
CA VAL A 136 -10.81 -10.58 1.59
C VAL A 136 -9.27 -10.50 1.62
N GLY A 137 -8.66 -9.64 0.79
CA GLY A 137 -7.20 -9.50 0.71
C GLY A 137 -6.50 -10.57 -0.15
N ILE A 138 -7.25 -11.49 -0.77
CA ILE A 138 -6.69 -12.59 -1.56
C ILE A 138 -5.97 -12.05 -2.80
N PHE A 139 -6.59 -11.12 -3.52
CA PHE A 139 -5.97 -10.48 -4.69
C PHE A 139 -4.74 -9.65 -4.30
N GLY A 140 -4.80 -8.96 -3.16
CA GLY A 140 -3.65 -8.21 -2.63
C GLY A 140 -2.48 -9.12 -2.31
N LEU A 141 -2.73 -10.23 -1.59
CA LEU A 141 -1.69 -11.20 -1.27
C LEU A 141 -1.11 -11.85 -2.52
N ALA A 142 -1.95 -12.34 -3.43
CA ALA A 142 -1.50 -12.93 -4.70
C ALA A 142 -0.70 -11.92 -5.52
N GLY A 143 -1.17 -10.67 -5.61
CA GLY A 143 -0.48 -9.59 -6.30
C GLY A 143 0.92 -9.32 -5.73
N VAL A 144 1.06 -9.25 -4.41
CA VAL A 144 2.35 -9.04 -3.74
C VAL A 144 3.30 -10.22 -4.00
N VAL A 145 2.84 -11.46 -3.87
CA VAL A 145 3.67 -12.66 -4.12
C VAL A 145 4.14 -12.69 -5.58
N LEU A 146 3.24 -12.44 -6.53
CA LEU A 146 3.58 -12.39 -7.95
C LEU A 146 4.51 -11.21 -8.28
N LEU A 147 4.34 -10.05 -7.61
CA LEU A 147 5.22 -8.90 -7.79
C LEU A 147 6.65 -9.23 -7.39
N PHE A 148 6.85 -9.70 -6.17
CA PHE A 148 8.20 -10.05 -5.71
C PHE A 148 8.80 -11.21 -6.50
N GLY A 149 8.00 -12.21 -6.87
CA GLY A 149 8.43 -13.31 -7.73
C GLY A 149 8.88 -12.82 -9.11
N SER A 150 8.07 -12.00 -9.79
CA SER A 150 8.43 -11.46 -11.11
C SER A 150 9.66 -10.55 -11.05
N LEU A 151 9.77 -9.68 -10.04
CA LEU A 151 10.96 -8.85 -9.84
C LEU A 151 12.21 -9.69 -9.57
N PHE A 152 12.10 -10.77 -8.80
CA PHE A 152 13.20 -11.68 -8.54
C PHE A 152 13.73 -12.31 -9.85
N PHE A 153 12.81 -12.76 -10.71
CA PHE A 153 13.20 -13.29 -12.03
C PHE A 153 13.72 -12.20 -12.97
N MET A 154 13.14 -10.98 -12.99
CA MET A 154 13.69 -9.85 -13.76
C MET A 154 15.12 -9.49 -13.37
N LEU A 155 15.50 -9.74 -12.12
CA LEU A 155 16.84 -9.51 -11.60
C LEU A 155 17.81 -10.68 -11.85
N GLY A 156 17.38 -11.72 -12.58
CA GLY A 156 18.19 -12.88 -12.95
C GLY A 156 18.18 -14.03 -11.94
N ALA A 157 17.25 -14.02 -10.96
CA ALA A 157 17.01 -15.10 -9.98
C ALA A 157 18.29 -15.54 -9.21
N THR A 158 19.17 -14.60 -8.90
CA THR A 158 20.44 -14.81 -8.22
C THR A 158 20.39 -14.42 -6.74
N TYR A 159 21.44 -14.75 -5.97
CA TYR A 159 21.58 -14.23 -4.61
C TYR A 159 21.65 -12.70 -4.59
N GLU A 160 22.24 -12.07 -5.62
CA GLU A 160 22.26 -10.62 -5.75
C GLU A 160 20.86 -10.03 -5.85
N ALA A 161 19.95 -10.69 -6.58
CA ALA A 161 18.55 -10.28 -6.68
C ALA A 161 17.87 -10.20 -5.31
N VAL A 162 18.20 -11.11 -4.38
CA VAL A 162 17.65 -11.06 -3.01
C VAL A 162 18.11 -9.79 -2.27
N TYR A 163 19.39 -9.43 -2.38
CA TYR A 163 19.92 -8.20 -1.75
C TYR A 163 19.33 -6.94 -2.37
N ILE A 164 19.17 -6.92 -3.71
CA ILE A 164 18.53 -5.81 -4.44
C ILE A 164 17.06 -5.66 -4.00
N LEU A 165 16.31 -6.76 -3.91
CA LEU A 165 14.91 -6.73 -3.44
C LEU A 165 14.79 -6.27 -1.99
N ALA A 166 15.64 -6.79 -1.11
CA ALA A 166 15.64 -6.40 0.30
C ALA A 166 15.99 -4.92 0.47
N GLY A 167 17.10 -4.48 -0.15
CA GLY A 167 17.54 -3.09 -0.12
C GLY A 167 16.53 -2.14 -0.76
N GLY A 168 15.98 -2.52 -1.92
CA GLY A 168 14.93 -1.78 -2.62
C GLY A 168 13.66 -1.65 -1.79
N THR A 169 13.25 -2.71 -1.08
CA THR A 169 12.08 -2.67 -0.19
C THR A 169 12.30 -1.71 0.98
N VAL A 170 13.46 -1.79 1.63
CA VAL A 170 13.80 -0.87 2.73
C VAL A 170 13.81 0.59 2.22
N LEU A 171 14.46 0.83 1.09
CA LEU A 171 14.50 2.15 0.47
C LEU A 171 13.09 2.65 0.08
N ALA A 172 12.23 1.76 -0.44
CA ALA A 172 10.84 2.08 -0.77
C ALA A 172 10.05 2.53 0.46
N ILE A 173 10.21 1.84 1.60
CA ILE A 173 9.55 2.22 2.85
C ILE A 173 10.01 3.61 3.31
N ILE A 174 11.32 3.88 3.23
CA ILE A 174 11.88 5.20 3.57
C ILE A 174 11.32 6.28 2.64
N LEU A 175 11.36 6.05 1.32
CA LEU A 175 10.80 6.98 0.33
C LEU A 175 9.31 7.22 0.57
N PHE A 176 8.55 6.17 0.80
CA PHE A 176 7.12 6.28 1.08
C PHE A 176 6.86 7.03 2.40
N TYR A 177 7.67 6.84 3.43
CA TYR A 177 7.56 7.59 4.68
C TYR A 177 7.80 9.09 4.48
N VAL A 178 8.83 9.45 3.70
CA VAL A 178 9.20 10.85 3.43
C VAL A 178 8.18 11.53 2.50
N VAL A 179 7.93 10.93 1.33
CA VAL A 179 7.05 11.48 0.29
C VAL A 179 5.59 11.33 0.69
N GLY A 180 5.25 10.22 1.33
CA GLY A 180 3.89 9.89 1.73
C GLY A 180 3.23 10.93 2.64
N LYS A 181 3.99 11.69 3.43
CA LYS A 181 3.46 12.79 4.26
C LYS A 181 2.82 13.90 3.42
N HIS A 182 3.34 14.12 2.20
CA HIS A 182 2.90 15.17 1.29
C HIS A 182 1.82 14.70 0.31
N LEU A 183 1.59 13.39 0.20
CA LEU A 183 0.57 12.86 -0.69
C LEU A 183 -0.83 13.15 -0.16
N PRO A 184 -1.76 13.65 -1.01
CA PRO A 184 -3.13 13.91 -0.61
C PRO A 184 -3.81 12.62 -0.18
N LYS A 185 -4.54 12.68 0.93
CA LYS A 185 -5.43 11.59 1.33
C LYS A 185 -6.57 11.51 0.32
N SER A 186 -6.84 10.32 -0.19
CA SER A 186 -7.90 10.11 -1.16
C SER A 186 -9.27 10.51 -0.60
N ARG A 187 -9.99 11.31 -1.38
CA ARG A 187 -11.41 11.63 -1.13
C ARG A 187 -12.31 10.38 -1.20
N LEU A 188 -11.87 9.32 -1.89
CA LEU A 188 -12.58 8.04 -1.96
C LEU A 188 -12.50 7.30 -0.61
N PHE A 189 -11.36 7.34 0.07
CA PHE A 189 -11.22 6.79 1.42
C PHE A 189 -12.05 7.56 2.46
N GLU A 190 -12.24 8.87 2.30
CA GLU A 190 -13.16 9.66 3.12
C GLU A 190 -14.62 9.27 2.89
N LYS A 191 -14.99 8.82 1.70
CA LYS A 191 -16.35 8.34 1.40
C LYS A 191 -16.58 6.90 1.85
N LEU A 192 -15.54 6.04 1.83
CA LEU A 192 -15.61 4.63 2.24
C LEU A 192 -15.44 4.42 3.74
N THR A 193 -14.57 5.17 4.38
CA THR A 193 -14.61 5.31 5.83
C THR A 193 -15.80 6.19 6.11
N LEU A 194 -16.89 5.60 6.55
CA LEU A 194 -18.03 6.24 7.20
C LEU A 194 -17.54 7.06 8.41
N LYS A 195 -16.79 8.12 8.16
CA LYS A 195 -16.75 9.29 9.01
C LYS A 195 -18.03 10.07 8.74
N ASN A 196 -19.17 9.41 8.93
CA ASN A 196 -20.37 10.08 9.41
C ASN A 196 -20.07 10.56 10.84
N ARG A 197 -19.16 11.49 10.97
CA ARG A 197 -19.33 12.52 11.98
C ARG A 197 -20.59 13.25 11.52
N SER A 198 -21.73 12.86 12.08
CA SER A 198 -22.93 13.67 12.13
C SER A 198 -22.55 15.01 12.76
N THR A 199 -22.00 15.91 11.97
CA THR A 199 -21.83 17.29 12.36
C THR A 199 -23.16 17.98 12.16
N LYS A 200 -23.61 18.73 13.15
CA LYS A 200 -24.85 19.55 13.16
C LYS A 200 -25.03 20.40 11.89
N GLU A 201 -23.97 20.61 11.12
CA GLU A 201 -23.96 21.41 9.88
C GLU A 201 -24.50 20.70 8.63
N LYS A 202 -24.72 19.38 8.65
CA LYS A 202 -25.26 18.62 7.50
C LYS A 202 -26.73 18.19 7.65
N GLY A 203 -27.53 18.94 8.45
CA GLY A 203 -28.96 18.70 8.52
C GLY A 203 -29.40 17.43 9.27
N TYR A 204 -28.48 16.70 9.87
CA TYR A 204 -28.82 15.72 10.89
C TYR A 204 -29.04 16.51 12.16
N THR A 205 -30.30 16.89 12.42
CA THR A 205 -30.74 17.33 13.73
C THR A 205 -30.43 16.19 14.69
N ALA A 206 -29.32 16.33 15.44
CA ALA A 206 -29.19 15.58 16.67
C ALA A 206 -30.54 15.72 17.37
N GLN A 207 -31.12 14.59 17.82
CA GLN A 207 -32.35 14.56 18.63
C GLN A 207 -32.35 15.77 19.54
N ALA A 208 -33.41 16.54 19.49
CA ALA A 208 -33.53 17.74 20.30
C ALA A 208 -33.14 17.40 21.74
N ASP A 209 -32.22 18.16 22.30
CA ASP A 209 -31.76 17.93 23.67
C ASP A 209 -32.93 18.22 24.64
N TYR A 210 -33.61 17.16 25.01
CA TYR A 210 -34.73 17.21 25.94
C TYR A 210 -34.27 17.27 27.40
N SER A 211 -32.98 17.25 27.70
CA SER A 211 -32.43 17.36 29.06
C SER A 211 -32.86 18.66 29.74
N LYS A 212 -33.11 19.71 28.95
CA LYS A 212 -33.61 20.99 29.43
C LYS A 212 -34.98 20.89 30.12
N TYR A 213 -35.76 19.84 29.86
CA TYR A 213 -37.10 19.64 30.46
C TYR A 213 -37.08 18.80 31.72
N LEU A 214 -35.95 18.32 32.19
CA LEU A 214 -35.87 17.54 33.42
C LEU A 214 -36.38 18.35 34.60
N TYR A 215 -37.35 17.78 35.35
CA TYR A 215 -38.07 18.37 36.46
C TYR A 215 -39.05 19.51 36.09
N GLU A 216 -39.20 19.84 34.81
CA GLU A 216 -40.20 20.82 34.37
C GLU A 216 -41.63 20.29 34.50
N ARG A 217 -42.56 21.21 34.67
CA ARG A 217 -44.00 20.94 34.70
C ARG A 217 -44.58 21.03 33.30
N GLY A 218 -45.43 20.06 32.98
CA GLY A 218 -46.18 20.05 31.74
C GLY A 218 -47.64 19.69 31.95
N LYS A 219 -48.44 19.86 30.91
CA LYS A 219 -49.85 19.44 30.88
C LYS A 219 -50.05 18.45 29.73
N THR A 220 -50.72 17.33 29.98
CA THR A 220 -51.05 16.36 28.95
C THR A 220 -52.01 16.94 27.92
N ILE A 221 -51.66 16.86 26.62
CA ILE A 221 -52.54 17.25 25.51
C ILE A 221 -53.33 16.03 25.05
N THR A 222 -52.68 14.87 25.05
CA THR A 222 -53.30 13.60 24.73
C THR A 222 -53.22 12.65 25.92
N ILE A 223 -53.99 11.58 25.87
CA ILE A 223 -53.89 10.50 26.85
C ILE A 223 -52.51 9.83 26.70
N LEU A 224 -51.83 9.55 27.81
CA LEU A 224 -50.60 8.75 27.83
C LEU A 224 -50.87 7.28 28.18
N ARG A 225 -50.73 6.36 27.19
CA ARG A 225 -51.02 4.92 27.37
C ARG A 225 -50.06 4.03 26.52
N PRO A 226 -48.85 3.83 26.90
CA PRO A 226 -48.01 4.59 27.83
C PRO A 226 -47.47 5.92 27.24
N SER A 227 -47.50 6.13 25.93
CA SER A 227 -46.96 7.30 25.23
C SER A 227 -48.08 8.27 24.81
N GLY A 228 -47.75 9.55 24.76
CA GLY A 228 -48.59 10.61 24.27
C GLY A 228 -47.85 11.94 24.21
N THR A 229 -48.57 13.04 24.03
CA THR A 229 -47.99 14.38 23.90
C THR A 229 -48.33 15.23 25.09
N ILE A 230 -47.36 15.91 25.65
CA ILE A 230 -47.52 16.91 26.72
C ILE A 230 -47.15 18.31 26.21
N ARG A 231 -47.54 19.33 26.89
CA ARG A 231 -47.14 20.72 26.69
C ARG A 231 -46.29 21.17 27.86
N ILE A 232 -45.07 21.61 27.57
CA ILE A 232 -44.19 22.25 28.55
C ILE A 232 -43.98 23.69 28.06
N GLY A 233 -44.53 24.65 28.82
CA GLY A 233 -44.54 26.03 28.35
C GLY A 233 -45.32 26.21 27.03
N LYS A 234 -44.61 26.61 25.96
CA LYS A 234 -45.17 26.76 24.60
C LYS A 234 -44.86 25.56 23.69
N GLU A 235 -44.01 24.63 24.10
CA GLU A 235 -43.54 23.53 23.27
C GLU A 235 -44.37 22.25 23.49
N ARG A 236 -44.56 21.48 22.42
CA ARG A 236 -45.18 20.15 22.46
C ARG A 236 -44.07 19.13 22.47
N VAL A 237 -44.11 18.20 23.43
CA VAL A 237 -43.09 17.18 23.63
C VAL A 237 -43.76 15.82 23.76
N ASP A 238 -43.24 14.84 23.05
CA ASP A 238 -43.73 13.47 23.22
C ASP A 238 -43.16 12.88 24.52
N ALA A 239 -44.04 12.31 25.33
CA ALA A 239 -43.72 11.82 26.66
C ALA A 239 -44.31 10.43 26.89
N VAL A 240 -43.72 9.74 27.85
CA VAL A 240 -44.15 8.40 28.28
C VAL A 240 -44.46 8.43 29.75
N ALA A 241 -45.60 7.89 30.13
CA ALA A 241 -46.00 7.77 31.53
C ALA A 241 -45.15 6.74 32.26
N ASN A 242 -44.73 7.04 33.48
CA ASN A 242 -43.97 6.12 34.33
C ASN A 242 -44.91 5.09 34.98
N GLY A 243 -45.22 4.00 34.25
CA GLY A 243 -45.93 2.85 34.78
C GLY A 243 -47.46 3.00 34.99
N THR A 244 -48.03 4.23 34.86
CA THR A 244 -49.45 4.51 35.10
C THR A 244 -50.12 5.15 33.89
N PHE A 245 -51.39 4.93 33.72
CA PHE A 245 -52.22 5.65 32.76
C PHE A 245 -52.45 7.09 33.22
N ILE A 246 -52.19 8.07 32.33
CA ILE A 246 -52.40 9.47 32.61
C ILE A 246 -53.43 10.01 31.62
N GLY A 247 -54.52 10.56 32.15
CA GLY A 247 -55.58 11.17 31.37
C GLY A 247 -55.16 12.43 30.61
N ARG A 248 -56.11 13.00 29.86
CA ARG A 248 -55.93 14.30 29.18
C ARG A 248 -56.08 15.41 30.19
N ASP A 249 -55.41 16.53 29.94
CA ASP A 249 -55.47 17.77 30.74
C ASP A 249 -54.91 17.62 32.17
N VAL A 250 -54.15 16.59 32.48
CA VAL A 250 -53.49 16.34 33.77
C VAL A 250 -52.16 17.08 33.84
N ILE A 251 -51.85 17.68 34.99
CA ILE A 251 -50.53 18.26 35.26
C ILE A 251 -49.57 17.15 35.58
N VAL A 252 -48.44 17.13 34.86
CA VAL A 252 -47.39 16.13 34.99
C VAL A 252 -46.04 16.81 35.22
N ARG A 253 -45.13 16.08 35.86
CA ARG A 253 -43.73 16.49 36.02
C ARG A 253 -42.82 15.54 35.29
N VAL A 254 -41.81 16.06 34.58
CA VAL A 254 -40.75 15.25 33.94
C VAL A 254 -39.84 14.70 35.02
N VAL A 255 -39.81 13.38 35.17
CA VAL A 255 -39.00 12.68 36.17
C VAL A 255 -37.69 12.14 35.61
N LYS A 256 -37.65 11.87 34.28
CA LYS A 256 -36.48 11.31 33.63
C LYS A 256 -36.43 11.70 32.15
N VAL A 257 -35.23 11.91 31.63
CA VAL A 257 -34.97 12.11 30.19
C VAL A 257 -33.87 11.17 29.76
N GLU A 258 -34.17 10.30 28.77
CA GLU A 258 -33.23 9.36 28.18
C GLU A 258 -33.19 9.57 26.67
N GLY A 259 -32.23 10.35 26.21
CA GLY A 259 -32.13 10.74 24.80
C GLY A 259 -33.38 11.52 24.35
N SER A 260 -34.20 10.94 23.44
CA SER A 260 -35.48 11.53 23.00
C SER A 260 -36.68 11.13 23.88
N ARG A 261 -36.48 10.23 24.82
CA ARG A 261 -37.56 9.71 25.67
C ARG A 261 -37.69 10.57 26.92
N VAL A 262 -38.82 11.28 27.02
CA VAL A 262 -39.24 12.10 28.20
C VAL A 262 -40.20 11.28 29.00
N VAL A 263 -39.86 10.97 30.26
CA VAL A 263 -40.71 10.19 31.19
C VAL A 263 -41.37 11.15 32.17
N VAL A 264 -42.68 11.00 32.35
CA VAL A 264 -43.48 11.88 33.20
C VAL A 264 -44.32 11.12 34.21
N GLU A 265 -44.58 11.78 35.34
CA GLU A 265 -45.51 11.31 36.39
C GLU A 265 -46.57 12.39 36.69
N PRO A 266 -47.82 11.99 37.09
CA PRO A 266 -48.79 12.95 37.50
C PRO A 266 -48.32 13.68 38.78
N GLU A 267 -48.45 14.99 38.81
CA GLU A 267 -48.14 15.75 40.02
C GLU A 267 -49.34 15.60 40.98
N PRO A 268 -49.11 15.16 42.24
CA PRO A 268 -50.18 15.02 43.19
C PRO A 268 -50.86 16.38 43.43
N GLU A 269 -52.22 16.43 43.33
CA GLU A 269 -52.96 17.61 43.66
C GLU A 269 -52.70 17.98 45.14
N ARG A 270 -52.17 19.16 45.37
CA ARG A 270 -52.11 19.72 46.76
C ARG A 270 -53.50 20.00 47.19
N HIS A 271 -54.11 19.08 47.93
CA HIS A 271 -55.29 19.47 48.72
C HIS A 271 -54.88 20.58 49.73
N PRO A 272 -55.52 21.71 49.71
CA PRO A 272 -55.33 22.67 50.80
C PRO A 272 -55.72 21.96 52.08
N LYS A 273 -54.84 21.94 53.09
CA LYS A 273 -55.19 21.49 54.45
C LYS A 273 -56.30 22.38 54.98
N PRO A 274 -57.31 21.79 55.67
CA PRO A 274 -58.41 22.52 56.26
C PRO A 274 -57.97 23.50 57.34
#